data_9c64ee72c35a42ba219add41e9d1e3fa
#
_entry.id   9c64ee72c35a42ba219add41e9d1e3fa
#
_cell.length_a   1.000
_cell.length_b   1.000
_cell.length_c   1.000
_cell.angle_alpha   90.00
_cell.angle_beta   90.00
_cell.angle_gamma   90.00
#
_symmetry.space_group_name_H-M   'P 1'
#
loop_
_entity.id
_entity.type
_entity.pdbx_description
1 polymer ?
#
loop_
_entity_poly.entity_id
_entity_poly.type
_entity_poly.pdbx_seq_one_letter_code
_entity_poly.pdbx_strand_id
1 'polypeptide(L)'
;MPADPADPLLSVSNQRPWTARLQGAIHDRTAHLSPTTRALLWSMGAGIFFSLLNAIARSLTQHLHPMQAQFLRYLFGLVVMLPLLWQAGLAAYTPKRVGAQFVRGAVHALGLILWFTALPRIPLADMTAIGFTGPIFIMVGAFVFLGEPMRWERWLATAVGFVGMLLVLGPAFSRQGGLSSGDSGWWHLVMLASAPVFAASYLLTKALTRTETTEVIVFWQALSVTLFSLPLALPVWQTPSAWQWTAFALCGLLGSLGHYCLARSYRFADISATQSVKFLDLIWAALLGFIVFADLPSASTLLGGAVISVATIWLARRESKALQRTLGQA
;
A
#
# COMPACT_ATOMS: atom_id res chain seq x y z
N MET A 1 -27.41 -37.26 -32.79
CA MET A 1 -26.07 -37.55 -32.21
C MET A 1 -26.04 -36.95 -30.83
N PRO A 2 -25.94 -37.71 -29.74
CA PRO A 2 -25.78 -37.16 -28.42
C PRO A 2 -24.32 -36.75 -28.25
N ALA A 3 -24.12 -35.57 -27.59
CA ALA A 3 -22.80 -35.03 -27.29
C ALA A 3 -22.00 -35.96 -26.39
N ASP A 4 -20.72 -36.14 -26.72
CA ASP A 4 -19.74 -36.92 -26.02
C ASP A 4 -19.47 -36.26 -24.64
N PRO A 5 -19.63 -36.97 -23.49
CA PRO A 5 -19.43 -36.41 -22.16
C PRO A 5 -17.97 -36.31 -21.70
N ALA A 6 -16.99 -36.51 -22.56
CA ALA A 6 -15.57 -36.51 -22.21
C ALA A 6 -14.73 -35.56 -23.08
N ASP A 7 -15.01 -34.26 -23.03
CA ASP A 7 -14.08 -33.27 -23.55
C ASP A 7 -13.00 -33.00 -22.45
N PRO A 8 -11.75 -33.48 -22.61
CA PRO A 8 -10.68 -33.30 -21.63
C PRO A 8 -10.34 -31.83 -21.38
N LEU A 9 -10.71 -30.91 -22.29
CA LEU A 9 -10.47 -29.49 -22.16
C LEU A 9 -11.41 -28.82 -21.15
N LEU A 10 -12.63 -29.35 -20.97
CA LEU A 10 -13.57 -28.86 -19.97
C LEU A 10 -13.23 -29.32 -18.56
N SER A 11 -12.57 -30.46 -18.38
CA SER A 11 -12.13 -30.97 -17.07
C SER A 11 -10.94 -30.21 -16.49
N VAL A 12 -10.04 -29.70 -17.33
CA VAL A 12 -8.85 -28.94 -16.90
C VAL A 12 -9.21 -27.51 -16.44
N SER A 13 -10.27 -26.92 -17.00
CA SER A 13 -10.70 -25.56 -16.61
C SER A 13 -11.30 -25.50 -15.21
N ASN A 14 -11.83 -26.61 -14.71
CA ASN A 14 -12.48 -26.66 -13.40
C ASN A 14 -11.52 -26.95 -12.23
N GLN A 15 -10.26 -27.32 -12.51
CA GLN A 15 -9.23 -27.60 -11.48
C GLN A 15 -8.35 -26.38 -11.14
N ARG A 16 -8.53 -25.24 -11.82
CA ARG A 16 -7.80 -24.03 -11.47
C ARG A 16 -8.31 -23.49 -10.12
N PRO A 17 -7.42 -23.17 -9.16
CA PRO A 17 -7.82 -22.56 -7.90
C PRO A 17 -8.65 -21.29 -8.19
N TRP A 18 -9.67 -21.03 -7.38
CA TRP A 18 -10.59 -19.90 -7.57
C TRP A 18 -9.85 -18.55 -7.76
N THR A 19 -8.66 -18.40 -7.14
CA THR A 19 -7.77 -17.25 -7.30
C THR A 19 -7.29 -17.09 -8.75
N ALA A 20 -6.94 -18.16 -9.44
CA ALA A 20 -6.54 -18.13 -10.85
C ALA A 20 -7.71 -17.78 -11.76
N ARG A 21 -8.93 -18.25 -11.42
CA ARG A 21 -10.17 -17.87 -12.16
C ARG A 21 -10.50 -16.38 -11.97
N LEU A 22 -10.40 -15.88 -10.73
CA LEU A 22 -10.61 -14.46 -10.44
C LEU A 22 -9.58 -13.57 -11.15
N GLN A 23 -8.30 -13.97 -11.12
CA GLN A 23 -7.23 -13.27 -11.83
C GLN A 23 -7.48 -13.25 -13.35
N GLY A 24 -7.92 -14.37 -13.92
CA GLY A 24 -8.30 -14.46 -15.34
C GLY A 24 -9.43 -13.50 -15.66
N ALA A 25 -10.53 -13.53 -14.91
CA ALA A 25 -11.67 -12.66 -15.12
C ALA A 25 -11.33 -11.16 -15.00
N ILE A 26 -10.47 -10.78 -14.05
CA ILE A 26 -9.99 -9.40 -13.93
C ILE A 26 -9.08 -9.05 -15.10
N HIS A 27 -8.21 -9.97 -15.52
CA HIS A 27 -7.33 -9.76 -16.68
C HIS A 27 -8.15 -9.51 -17.94
N ASP A 28 -9.12 -10.35 -18.22
CA ASP A 28 -9.96 -10.24 -19.43
C ASP A 28 -10.75 -8.93 -19.46
N ARG A 29 -11.33 -8.54 -18.31
CA ARG A 29 -12.07 -7.27 -18.18
C ARG A 29 -11.19 -6.04 -18.32
N THR A 30 -9.91 -6.13 -18.00
CA THR A 30 -8.96 -5.00 -18.01
C THR A 30 -7.97 -5.08 -19.17
N ALA A 31 -8.05 -6.11 -20.04
CA ALA A 31 -7.09 -6.34 -21.13
C ALA A 31 -7.05 -5.16 -22.14
N HIS A 32 -8.16 -4.46 -22.32
CA HIS A 32 -8.27 -3.29 -23.17
C HIS A 32 -7.61 -2.02 -22.58
N LEU A 33 -7.29 -2.03 -21.28
CA LEU A 33 -6.67 -0.88 -20.64
C LEU A 33 -5.14 -0.91 -20.78
N SER A 34 -4.53 0.28 -20.84
CA SER A 34 -3.07 0.37 -20.87
C SER A 34 -2.46 -0.22 -19.58
N PRO A 35 -1.22 -0.76 -19.63
CA PRO A 35 -0.53 -1.27 -18.43
C PRO A 35 -0.46 -0.24 -17.31
N THR A 36 -0.19 1.03 -17.65
CA THR A 36 -0.16 2.13 -16.66
C THR A 36 -1.54 2.35 -16.03
N THR A 37 -2.61 2.36 -16.83
CA THR A 37 -3.98 2.51 -16.28
C THR A 37 -4.31 1.36 -15.32
N ARG A 38 -3.96 0.13 -15.66
CA ARG A 38 -4.11 -1.03 -14.76
C ARG A 38 -3.31 -0.83 -13.47
N ALA A 39 -2.05 -0.37 -13.57
CA ALA A 39 -1.22 -0.08 -12.41
C ALA A 39 -1.87 0.96 -11.49
N LEU A 40 -2.39 2.06 -12.06
CA LEU A 40 -3.06 3.11 -11.30
C LEU A 40 -4.33 2.60 -10.60
N LEU A 41 -5.16 1.81 -11.28
CA LEU A 41 -6.36 1.20 -10.69
C LEU A 41 -6.02 0.26 -9.51
N TRP A 42 -4.99 -0.57 -9.68
CA TRP A 42 -4.50 -1.41 -8.58
C TRP A 42 -3.95 -0.58 -7.41
N SER A 43 -3.23 0.52 -7.69
CA SER A 43 -2.73 1.44 -6.66
C SER A 43 -3.87 2.13 -5.91
N MET A 44 -4.93 2.55 -6.61
CA MET A 44 -6.14 3.11 -5.98
C MET A 44 -6.82 2.10 -5.07
N GLY A 45 -6.97 0.85 -5.52
CA GLY A 45 -7.49 -0.25 -4.68
C GLY A 45 -6.65 -0.46 -3.42
N ALA A 46 -5.31 -0.42 -3.53
CA ALA A 46 -4.43 -0.49 -2.38
C ALA A 46 -4.68 0.66 -1.39
N GLY A 47 -4.85 1.89 -1.89
CA GLY A 47 -5.17 3.07 -1.07
C GLY A 47 -6.46 2.90 -0.29
N ILE A 48 -7.53 2.41 -0.91
CA ILE A 48 -8.82 2.14 -0.25
C ILE A 48 -8.64 1.11 0.88
N PHE A 49 -7.99 -0.03 0.61
CA PHE A 49 -7.78 -1.05 1.62
C PHE A 49 -6.91 -0.56 2.78
N PHE A 50 -5.85 0.20 2.50
CA PHE A 50 -5.01 0.77 3.55
C PHE A 50 -5.73 1.87 4.34
N SER A 51 -6.58 2.67 3.72
CA SER A 51 -7.38 3.68 4.43
C SER A 51 -8.38 3.03 5.41
N LEU A 52 -9.09 1.99 4.96
CA LEU A 52 -9.97 1.19 5.83
C LEU A 52 -9.19 0.53 6.98
N LEU A 53 -8.05 -0.10 6.66
CA LEU A 53 -7.17 -0.71 7.65
C LEU A 53 -6.70 0.32 8.68
N ASN A 54 -6.26 1.50 8.24
CA ASN A 54 -5.75 2.54 9.13
C ASN A 54 -6.84 3.08 10.06
N ALA A 55 -8.10 3.19 9.60
CA ALA A 55 -9.22 3.57 10.44
C ALA A 55 -9.44 2.57 11.58
N ILE A 56 -9.41 1.26 11.28
CA ILE A 56 -9.57 0.20 12.29
C ILE A 56 -8.34 0.15 13.21
N ALA A 57 -7.12 0.21 12.63
CA ALA A 57 -5.87 0.17 13.40
C ALA A 57 -5.77 1.33 14.39
N ARG A 58 -6.25 2.52 14.02
CA ARG A 58 -6.31 3.69 14.92
C ARG A 58 -7.16 3.38 16.16
N SER A 59 -8.32 2.77 16.01
CA SER A 59 -9.16 2.36 17.16
C SER A 59 -8.45 1.32 18.03
N LEU A 60 -7.78 0.34 17.43
CA LEU A 60 -7.05 -0.70 18.16
C LEU A 60 -5.87 -0.14 18.98
N THR A 61 -5.11 0.82 18.41
CA THR A 61 -3.95 1.42 19.09
C THR A 61 -4.29 2.41 20.19
N GLN A 62 -5.56 2.77 20.37
CA GLN A 62 -6.04 3.49 21.55
C GLN A 62 -6.10 2.61 22.80
N HIS A 63 -6.20 1.30 22.63
CA HIS A 63 -6.37 0.34 23.70
C HIS A 63 -5.21 -0.64 23.87
N LEU A 64 -4.42 -0.84 22.82
CA LEU A 64 -3.31 -1.78 22.78
C LEU A 64 -2.01 -1.08 22.36
N HIS A 65 -0.90 -1.58 22.85
CA HIS A 65 0.40 -1.01 22.48
C HIS A 65 0.62 -1.13 20.95
N PRO A 66 1.10 -0.05 20.29
CA PRO A 66 1.28 -0.04 18.81
C PRO A 66 2.11 -1.20 18.26
N MET A 67 3.16 -1.64 18.96
CA MET A 67 4.01 -2.76 18.54
C MET A 67 3.26 -4.10 18.56
N GLN A 68 2.37 -4.31 19.53
CA GLN A 68 1.51 -5.48 19.58
C GLN A 68 0.45 -5.43 18.47
N ALA A 69 -0.15 -4.26 18.24
CA ALA A 69 -1.14 -4.08 17.18
C ALA A 69 -0.52 -4.35 15.81
N GLN A 70 0.71 -3.89 15.56
CA GLN A 70 1.46 -4.19 14.34
C GLN A 70 1.70 -5.69 14.17
N PHE A 71 2.20 -6.37 15.21
CA PHE A 71 2.45 -7.81 15.18
C PHE A 71 1.17 -8.59 14.84
N LEU A 72 0.09 -8.34 15.59
CA LEU A 72 -1.19 -9.04 15.38
C LEU A 72 -1.77 -8.80 13.98
N ARG A 73 -1.68 -7.58 13.45
CA ARG A 73 -2.11 -7.28 12.09
C ARG A 73 -1.41 -8.14 11.04
N TYR A 74 -0.08 -8.31 11.15
CA TYR A 74 0.67 -9.12 10.19
C TYR A 74 0.49 -10.61 10.43
N LEU A 75 0.38 -11.05 11.68
CA LEU A 75 0.03 -12.42 12.05
C LEU A 75 -1.31 -12.83 11.43
N PHE A 76 -2.35 -12.01 11.57
CA PHE A 76 -3.64 -12.27 10.93
C PHE A 76 -3.58 -12.17 9.41
N GLY A 77 -2.73 -11.30 8.86
CA GLY A 77 -2.44 -11.30 7.43
C GLY A 77 -1.88 -12.64 6.94
N LEU A 78 -1.00 -13.25 7.72
CA LEU A 78 -0.48 -14.59 7.46
C LEU A 78 -1.59 -15.66 7.58
N VAL A 79 -2.40 -15.60 8.66
CA VAL A 79 -3.51 -16.53 8.89
C VAL A 79 -4.53 -16.51 7.75
N VAL A 80 -4.89 -15.32 7.26
CA VAL A 80 -5.81 -15.15 6.12
C VAL A 80 -5.27 -15.80 4.85
N MET A 81 -3.95 -15.91 4.69
CA MET A 81 -3.33 -16.54 3.53
C MET A 81 -3.20 -18.08 3.68
N LEU A 82 -3.39 -18.67 4.87
CA LEU A 82 -3.25 -20.12 5.08
C LEU A 82 -4.17 -20.96 4.17
N PRO A 83 -5.47 -20.63 3.97
CA PRO A 83 -6.31 -21.40 3.06
C PRO A 83 -5.81 -21.37 1.61
N LEU A 84 -5.23 -20.25 1.16
CA LEU A 84 -4.64 -20.12 -0.17
C LEU A 84 -3.36 -20.96 -0.29
N LEU A 85 -2.54 -20.92 0.77
CA LEU A 85 -1.34 -21.75 0.87
C LEU A 85 -1.68 -23.25 0.81
N TRP A 86 -2.72 -23.65 1.54
CA TRP A 86 -3.16 -25.05 1.56
C TRP A 86 -3.66 -25.51 0.18
N GLN A 87 -4.46 -24.68 -0.50
CA GLN A 87 -4.97 -25.02 -1.84
C GLN A 87 -3.89 -25.07 -2.91
N ALA A 88 -2.92 -24.16 -2.88
CA ALA A 88 -1.87 -24.05 -3.89
C ALA A 88 -0.64 -24.94 -3.59
N GLY A 89 -0.51 -25.41 -2.34
CA GLY A 89 0.64 -26.13 -1.83
C GLY A 89 1.82 -25.24 -1.47
N LEU A 90 2.67 -25.71 -0.55
CA LEU A 90 3.86 -24.97 -0.07
C LEU A 90 4.83 -24.61 -1.20
N ALA A 91 4.96 -25.46 -2.21
CA ALA A 91 5.85 -25.23 -3.35
C ALA A 91 5.49 -23.95 -4.13
N ALA A 92 4.21 -23.59 -4.22
CA ALA A 92 3.75 -22.39 -4.91
C ALA A 92 4.17 -21.08 -4.20
N TYR A 93 4.51 -21.17 -2.91
CA TYR A 93 4.94 -20.04 -2.08
C TYR A 93 6.43 -20.04 -1.78
N THR A 94 7.18 -20.98 -2.36
CA THR A 94 8.64 -21.02 -2.25
C THR A 94 9.25 -19.92 -3.11
N PRO A 95 9.96 -18.94 -2.52
CA PRO A 95 10.54 -17.82 -3.27
C PRO A 95 11.83 -18.25 -3.95
N LYS A 96 12.14 -17.65 -5.08
CA LYS A 96 13.44 -17.82 -5.76
C LYS A 96 14.58 -17.16 -4.98
N ARG A 97 14.27 -16.10 -4.22
CA ARG A 97 15.25 -15.29 -3.47
C ARG A 97 14.81 -15.08 -2.03
N VAL A 98 14.95 -16.11 -1.19
CA VAL A 98 14.57 -16.10 0.24
C VAL A 98 15.20 -14.91 0.99
N GLY A 99 16.51 -14.70 0.84
CA GLY A 99 17.21 -13.60 1.50
C GLY A 99 16.65 -12.22 1.14
N ALA A 100 16.27 -12.00 -0.12
CA ALA A 100 15.68 -10.73 -0.54
C ALA A 100 14.29 -10.49 0.08
N GLN A 101 13.50 -11.55 0.30
CA GLN A 101 12.21 -11.45 1.00
C GLN A 101 12.41 -11.05 2.47
N PHE A 102 13.38 -11.67 3.17
CA PHE A 102 13.70 -11.32 4.55
C PHE A 102 14.27 -9.91 4.66
N VAL A 103 15.20 -9.50 3.79
CA VAL A 103 15.74 -8.12 3.77
C VAL A 103 14.60 -7.12 3.57
N ARG A 104 13.70 -7.36 2.63
CA ARG A 104 12.53 -6.50 2.42
C ARG A 104 11.64 -6.45 3.67
N GLY A 105 11.37 -7.60 4.30
CA GLY A 105 10.59 -7.68 5.52
C GLY A 105 11.24 -6.94 6.69
N ALA A 106 12.55 -7.07 6.87
CA ALA A 106 13.30 -6.36 7.90
C ALA A 106 13.28 -4.85 7.69
N VAL A 107 13.52 -4.39 6.44
CA VAL A 107 13.43 -2.96 6.08
C VAL A 107 12.01 -2.43 6.32
N HIS A 108 10.98 -3.20 5.95
CA HIS A 108 9.59 -2.80 6.19
C HIS A 108 9.25 -2.73 7.69
N ALA A 109 9.68 -3.73 8.47
CA ALA A 109 9.50 -3.75 9.92
C ALA A 109 10.22 -2.58 10.59
N LEU A 110 11.43 -2.24 10.16
CA LEU A 110 12.16 -1.06 10.63
C LEU A 110 11.38 0.24 10.36
N GLY A 111 10.83 0.40 9.15
CA GLY A 111 9.98 1.55 8.82
C GLY A 111 8.77 1.65 9.73
N LEU A 112 8.12 0.53 10.03
CA LEU A 112 6.99 0.47 10.97
C LEU A 112 7.41 0.79 12.42
N ILE A 113 8.57 0.30 12.87
CA ILE A 113 9.10 0.61 14.21
C ILE A 113 9.32 2.12 14.35
N LEU A 114 10.01 2.75 13.39
CA LEU A 114 10.22 4.19 13.39
C LEU A 114 8.88 4.95 13.41
N TRP A 115 7.95 4.57 12.55
CA TRP A 115 6.62 5.15 12.47
C TRP A 115 5.86 5.05 13.79
N PHE A 116 5.72 3.85 14.36
CA PHE A 116 4.95 3.62 15.57
C PHE A 116 5.60 4.19 16.83
N THR A 117 6.93 4.35 16.84
CA THR A 117 7.64 4.98 17.95
C THR A 117 7.40 6.50 17.98
N ALA A 118 7.31 7.14 16.80
CA ALA A 118 7.05 8.57 16.69
C ALA A 118 5.54 8.92 16.85
N LEU A 119 4.65 8.00 16.48
CA LEU A 119 3.20 8.17 16.45
C LEU A 119 2.59 8.84 17.69
N PRO A 120 2.91 8.44 18.95
CA PRO A 120 2.30 9.03 20.14
C PRO A 120 2.92 10.38 20.53
N ARG A 121 3.94 10.88 19.82
CA ARG A 121 4.79 12.00 20.24
C ARG A 121 4.74 13.20 19.32
N ILE A 122 4.07 13.08 18.17
CA ILE A 122 3.88 14.16 17.21
C ILE A 122 2.40 14.28 16.80
N PRO A 123 1.95 15.48 16.42
CA PRO A 123 0.60 15.68 15.93
C PRO A 123 0.30 14.82 14.70
N LEU A 124 -0.93 14.32 14.59
CA LEU A 124 -1.37 13.48 13.47
C LEU A 124 -1.21 14.17 12.11
N ALA A 125 -1.41 15.49 12.07
CA ALA A 125 -1.24 16.29 10.85
C ALA A 125 0.22 16.26 10.37
N ASP A 126 1.18 16.46 11.28
CA ASP A 126 2.62 16.45 10.97
C ASP A 126 3.06 15.06 10.49
N MET A 127 2.58 14.02 11.18
CA MET A 127 2.83 12.62 10.81
C MET A 127 2.33 12.32 9.40
N THR A 128 1.13 12.76 9.07
CA THR A 128 0.52 12.56 7.76
C THR A 128 1.31 13.30 6.68
N ALA A 129 1.68 14.56 6.92
CA ALA A 129 2.46 15.36 5.97
C ALA A 129 3.84 14.75 5.72
N ILE A 130 4.54 14.31 6.77
CA ILE A 130 5.82 13.63 6.64
C ILE A 130 5.67 12.33 5.85
N GLY A 131 4.62 11.55 6.11
CA GLY A 131 4.33 10.32 5.36
C GLY A 131 4.18 10.55 3.86
N PHE A 132 3.59 11.69 3.45
CA PHE A 132 3.46 12.08 2.05
C PHE A 132 4.76 12.55 1.38
N THR A 133 5.87 12.63 2.10
CA THR A 133 7.20 12.76 1.48
C THR A 133 7.68 11.44 0.85
N GLY A 134 7.09 10.31 1.24
CA GLY A 134 7.41 8.97 0.72
C GLY A 134 7.49 8.87 -0.80
N PRO A 135 6.52 9.38 -1.57
CA PRO A 135 6.57 9.42 -3.03
C PRO A 135 7.85 10.03 -3.60
N ILE A 136 8.41 11.06 -2.97
CA ILE A 136 9.65 11.70 -3.41
C ILE A 136 10.82 10.73 -3.26
N PHE A 137 10.97 10.09 -2.09
CA PHE A 137 12.02 9.08 -1.86
C PHE A 137 11.87 7.87 -2.80
N ILE A 138 10.63 7.44 -3.08
CA ILE A 138 10.38 6.34 -4.03
C ILE A 138 10.80 6.73 -5.44
N MET A 139 10.47 7.94 -5.92
CA MET A 139 10.84 8.37 -7.28
C MET A 139 12.35 8.52 -7.43
N VAL A 140 13.03 9.13 -6.45
CA VAL A 140 14.50 9.22 -6.47
C VAL A 140 15.12 7.83 -6.44
N GLY A 141 14.66 6.95 -5.54
CA GLY A 141 15.16 5.58 -5.45
C GLY A 141 14.86 4.74 -6.70
N ALA A 142 13.72 4.94 -7.35
CA ALA A 142 13.37 4.25 -8.60
C ALA A 142 14.34 4.64 -9.74
N PHE A 143 14.68 5.92 -9.84
CA PHE A 143 15.69 6.38 -10.79
C PHE A 143 17.07 5.79 -10.49
N VAL A 144 17.53 5.90 -9.23
CA VAL A 144 18.90 5.50 -8.84
C VAL A 144 19.09 3.98 -8.84
N PHE A 145 18.14 3.21 -8.27
CA PHE A 145 18.32 1.77 -8.03
C PHE A 145 17.61 0.87 -9.03
N LEU A 146 16.54 1.34 -9.67
CA LEU A 146 15.77 0.53 -10.62
C LEU A 146 15.98 0.95 -12.08
N GLY A 147 16.67 2.08 -12.33
CA GLY A 147 16.89 2.63 -13.67
C GLY A 147 15.61 3.13 -14.33
N GLU A 148 14.59 3.51 -13.56
CA GLU A 148 13.36 4.07 -14.12
C GLU A 148 13.62 5.48 -14.70
N PRO A 149 12.99 5.83 -15.83
CA PRO A 149 13.21 7.14 -16.44
C PRO A 149 12.66 8.27 -15.57
N MET A 150 13.46 9.32 -15.38
CA MET A 150 13.06 10.52 -14.63
C MET A 150 12.18 11.42 -15.50
N ARG A 151 10.90 11.09 -15.63
CA ARG A 151 9.95 11.84 -16.45
C ARG A 151 9.42 13.04 -15.69
N TRP A 152 9.50 14.23 -16.28
CA TRP A 152 9.08 15.49 -15.67
C TRP A 152 7.60 15.52 -15.32
N GLU A 153 6.74 14.80 -16.09
CA GLU A 153 5.30 14.70 -15.82
C GLU A 153 5.02 14.02 -14.48
N ARG A 154 5.82 13.00 -14.12
CA ARG A 154 5.70 12.30 -12.82
C ARG A 154 6.06 13.23 -11.67
N TRP A 155 7.12 14.00 -11.82
CA TRP A 155 7.56 15.00 -10.84
C TRP A 155 6.54 16.11 -10.66
N LEU A 156 6.02 16.65 -11.77
CA LEU A 156 4.99 17.68 -11.72
C LEU A 156 3.71 17.17 -11.04
N ALA A 157 3.21 15.99 -11.41
CA ALA A 157 2.03 15.40 -10.78
C ALA A 157 2.22 15.18 -9.28
N THR A 158 3.41 14.74 -8.86
CA THR A 158 3.74 14.56 -7.44
C THR A 158 3.85 15.90 -6.71
N ALA A 159 4.46 16.91 -7.30
CA ALA A 159 4.53 18.26 -6.72
C ALA A 159 3.14 18.89 -6.57
N VAL A 160 2.29 18.78 -7.59
CA VAL A 160 0.90 19.29 -7.53
C VAL A 160 0.08 18.50 -6.51
N GLY A 161 0.24 17.17 -6.44
CA GLY A 161 -0.37 16.33 -5.41
C GLY A 161 0.06 16.74 -4.00
N PHE A 162 1.34 17.06 -3.81
CA PHE A 162 1.87 17.56 -2.54
C PHE A 162 1.27 18.93 -2.15
N VAL A 163 1.12 19.85 -3.10
CA VAL A 163 0.39 21.10 -2.87
C VAL A 163 -1.06 20.84 -2.47
N GLY A 164 -1.75 19.94 -3.17
CA GLY A 164 -3.11 19.54 -2.79
C GLY A 164 -3.19 18.96 -1.38
N MET A 165 -2.21 18.15 -0.97
CA MET A 165 -2.09 17.65 0.41
C MET A 165 -1.92 18.80 1.42
N LEU A 166 -1.07 19.78 1.14
CA LEU A 166 -0.88 20.95 2.01
C LEU A 166 -2.17 21.77 2.14
N LEU A 167 -2.98 21.88 1.09
CA LEU A 167 -4.30 22.54 1.17
C LEU A 167 -5.26 21.77 2.09
N VAL A 168 -5.27 20.44 2.04
CA VAL A 168 -6.12 19.61 2.94
C VAL A 168 -5.67 19.74 4.39
N LEU A 169 -4.37 19.65 4.67
CA LEU A 169 -3.82 19.59 6.03
C LEU A 169 -3.52 20.99 6.62
N GLY A 170 -3.42 22.03 5.80
CA GLY A 170 -3.05 23.38 6.22
C GLY A 170 -3.82 23.92 7.44
N PRO A 171 -5.17 23.81 7.50
CA PRO A 171 -5.95 24.23 8.67
C PRO A 171 -5.61 23.45 9.95
N ALA A 172 -5.22 22.19 9.84
CA ALA A 172 -4.81 21.39 11.00
C ALA A 172 -3.44 21.85 11.55
N PHE A 173 -2.47 22.16 10.66
CA PHE A 173 -1.19 22.74 11.05
C PHE A 173 -1.35 24.08 11.79
N SER A 174 -2.23 24.96 11.28
CA SER A 174 -2.45 26.26 11.90
C SER A 174 -3.09 26.19 13.29
N ARG A 175 -3.93 25.19 13.55
CA ARG A 175 -4.62 24.99 14.83
C ARG A 175 -3.73 24.35 15.91
N GLN A 176 -2.73 23.57 15.53
CA GLN A 176 -1.89 22.79 16.46
C GLN A 176 -0.55 23.48 16.80
N GLY A 177 -0.31 24.71 16.38
CA GLY A 177 0.89 25.47 16.75
C GLY A 177 2.17 25.13 15.97
N GLY A 178 2.08 24.33 14.91
CA GLY A 178 3.20 24.05 13.99
C GLY A 178 4.33 23.18 14.62
N LEU A 179 5.44 23.07 13.88
CA LEU A 179 6.63 22.26 14.19
C LEU A 179 7.47 22.75 15.42
N SER A 180 6.96 23.64 16.25
CA SER A 180 7.77 24.48 17.14
C SER A 180 7.55 24.26 18.64
N SER A 181 7.63 23.07 19.17
CA SER A 181 7.80 22.92 20.62
C SER A 181 8.86 21.87 20.98
N GLY A 182 10.03 22.36 21.37
CA GLY A 182 11.08 21.70 22.16
C GLY A 182 11.46 20.28 21.74
N ASP A 183 11.13 19.31 22.55
CA ASP A 183 11.44 17.86 22.40
C ASP A 183 10.78 17.20 21.18
N SER A 184 9.84 17.88 20.54
CA SER A 184 9.11 17.36 19.36
C SER A 184 9.97 17.24 18.10
N GLY A 185 11.01 18.06 17.94
CA GLY A 185 11.88 18.08 16.75
C GLY A 185 12.55 16.74 16.48
N TRP A 186 13.04 16.06 17.52
CA TRP A 186 13.64 14.73 17.40
C TRP A 186 12.65 13.69 16.84
N TRP A 187 11.41 13.70 17.33
CA TRP A 187 10.39 12.76 16.90
C TRP A 187 9.91 13.02 15.47
N HIS A 188 9.92 14.25 15.00
CA HIS A 188 9.74 14.58 13.59
C HIS A 188 10.84 13.99 12.70
N LEU A 189 12.11 14.02 13.16
CA LEU A 189 13.22 13.37 12.44
C LEU A 189 13.09 11.85 12.43
N VAL A 190 12.68 11.21 13.52
CA VAL A 190 12.42 9.77 13.59
C VAL A 190 11.29 9.39 12.60
N MET A 191 10.21 10.18 12.57
CA MET A 191 9.12 9.97 11.60
C MET A 191 9.61 10.17 10.16
N LEU A 192 10.38 11.23 9.89
CA LEU A 192 10.91 11.50 8.55
C LEU A 192 11.85 10.37 8.10
N ALA A 193 12.66 9.81 9.00
CA ALA A 193 13.52 8.67 8.70
C ALA A 193 12.73 7.41 8.29
N SER A 194 11.49 7.26 8.72
CA SER A 194 10.64 6.15 8.28
C SER A 194 10.31 6.21 6.78
N ALA A 195 10.21 7.40 6.19
CA ALA A 195 9.80 7.58 4.79
C ALA A 195 10.81 6.97 3.79
N PRO A 196 12.13 7.24 3.84
CA PRO A 196 13.10 6.57 2.97
C PRO A 196 13.21 5.07 3.26
N VAL A 197 12.99 4.62 4.51
CA VAL A 197 13.00 3.19 4.86
C VAL A 197 11.80 2.48 4.22
N PHE A 198 10.60 3.05 4.28
CA PHE A 198 9.45 2.52 3.55
C PHE A 198 9.65 2.57 2.04
N ALA A 199 10.24 3.66 1.52
CA ALA A 199 10.58 3.76 0.10
C ALA A 199 11.49 2.61 -0.33
N ALA A 200 12.55 2.32 0.43
CA ALA A 200 13.43 1.18 0.18
C ALA A 200 12.67 -0.16 0.15
N SER A 201 11.75 -0.39 1.10
CA SER A 201 10.90 -1.59 1.10
C SER A 201 10.01 -1.69 -0.14
N TYR A 202 9.44 -0.59 -0.61
CA TYR A 202 8.61 -0.56 -1.82
C TYR A 202 9.44 -0.76 -3.09
N LEU A 203 10.66 -0.20 -3.16
CA LEU A 203 11.60 -0.44 -4.25
C LEU A 203 12.04 -1.91 -4.31
N LEU A 204 12.33 -2.52 -3.16
CA LEU A 204 12.58 -3.96 -3.06
C LEU A 204 11.38 -4.78 -3.51
N THR A 205 10.17 -4.37 -3.14
CA THR A 205 8.93 -5.00 -3.63
C THR A 205 8.85 -4.93 -5.15
N LYS A 206 9.09 -3.75 -5.75
CA LYS A 206 9.13 -3.57 -7.21
C LYS A 206 10.19 -4.46 -7.87
N ALA A 207 11.39 -4.53 -7.31
CA ALA A 207 12.45 -5.40 -7.82
C ALA A 207 12.05 -6.88 -7.78
N LEU A 208 11.42 -7.33 -6.69
CA LEU A 208 10.94 -8.70 -6.53
C LEU A 208 9.81 -9.06 -7.50
N THR A 209 8.98 -8.11 -7.94
CA THR A 209 7.92 -8.39 -8.93
C THR A 209 8.45 -8.86 -10.28
N ARG A 210 9.76 -8.69 -10.55
CA ARG A 210 10.43 -9.19 -11.78
C ARG A 210 10.67 -10.70 -11.74
N THR A 211 10.79 -11.29 -10.55
CA THR A 211 11.19 -12.70 -10.37
C THR A 211 10.18 -13.54 -9.61
N GLU A 212 9.37 -12.91 -8.75
CA GLU A 212 8.43 -13.58 -7.86
C GLU A 212 6.99 -13.31 -8.26
N THR A 213 6.08 -14.20 -7.86
CA THR A 213 4.62 -13.95 -7.99
C THR A 213 4.15 -12.99 -6.90
N THR A 214 3.02 -12.34 -7.14
CA THR A 214 2.45 -11.39 -6.17
C THR A 214 2.11 -12.07 -4.84
N GLU A 215 1.61 -13.29 -4.91
CA GLU A 215 1.22 -14.13 -3.76
C GLU A 215 2.42 -14.44 -2.87
N VAL A 216 3.55 -14.85 -3.47
CA VAL A 216 4.82 -15.08 -2.78
C VAL A 216 5.28 -13.81 -2.08
N ILE A 217 5.26 -12.67 -2.78
CA ILE A 217 5.68 -11.38 -2.23
C ILE A 217 4.85 -11.01 -0.99
N VAL A 218 3.52 -11.15 -1.04
CA VAL A 218 2.63 -10.78 0.07
C VAL A 218 2.76 -11.76 1.23
N PHE A 219 2.82 -13.05 0.96
CA PHE A 219 3.00 -14.08 1.99
C PHE A 219 4.30 -13.87 2.77
N TRP A 220 5.42 -13.71 2.06
CA TRP A 220 6.72 -13.51 2.69
C TRP A 220 6.83 -12.17 3.40
N GLN A 221 6.08 -11.14 2.97
CA GLN A 221 5.95 -9.91 3.74
C GLN A 221 5.25 -10.16 5.07
N ALA A 222 4.10 -10.82 5.05
CA ALA A 222 3.36 -11.11 6.27
C ALA A 222 4.21 -11.96 7.23
N LEU A 223 4.88 -13.02 6.72
CA LEU A 223 5.74 -13.90 7.51
C LEU A 223 6.92 -13.13 8.13
N SER A 224 7.70 -12.45 7.31
CA SER A 224 8.93 -11.79 7.79
C SER A 224 8.62 -10.64 8.74
N VAL A 225 7.62 -9.80 8.46
CA VAL A 225 7.25 -8.72 9.38
C VAL A 225 6.68 -9.26 10.69
N THR A 226 5.89 -10.35 10.66
CA THR A 226 5.43 -11.03 11.88
C THR A 226 6.62 -11.50 12.72
N LEU A 227 7.61 -12.16 12.12
CA LEU A 227 8.80 -12.64 12.82
C LEU A 227 9.62 -11.48 13.43
N PHE A 228 9.85 -10.40 12.69
CA PHE A 228 10.63 -9.26 13.19
C PHE A 228 9.86 -8.40 14.21
N SER A 229 8.52 -8.43 14.20
CA SER A 229 7.69 -7.70 15.16
C SER A 229 7.46 -8.47 16.45
N LEU A 230 7.57 -9.80 16.44
CA LEU A 230 7.31 -10.65 17.60
C LEU A 230 8.12 -10.26 18.86
N PRO A 231 9.45 -10.06 18.78
CA PRO A 231 10.24 -9.69 19.98
C PRO A 231 9.82 -8.37 20.59
N LEU A 232 9.27 -7.45 19.80
CA LEU A 232 8.82 -6.14 20.25
C LEU A 232 7.39 -6.17 20.82
N ALA A 233 6.58 -7.14 20.40
CA ALA A 233 5.23 -7.31 20.88
C ALA A 233 5.17 -8.04 22.24
N LEU A 234 6.06 -9.01 22.48
CA LEU A 234 6.05 -9.84 23.70
C LEU A 234 6.15 -9.02 25.01
N PRO A 235 7.09 -8.05 25.15
CA PRO A 235 7.23 -7.30 26.40
C PRO A 235 6.03 -6.41 26.76
N VAL A 236 5.23 -6.05 25.75
CA VAL A 236 4.08 -5.12 25.89
C VAL A 236 2.75 -5.83 25.69
N TRP A 237 2.75 -7.16 25.81
CA TRP A 237 1.59 -7.98 25.50
C TRP A 237 0.44 -7.74 26.47
N GLN A 238 -0.73 -7.44 25.90
CA GLN A 238 -2.01 -7.39 26.59
C GLN A 238 -2.99 -8.28 25.84
N THR A 239 -3.75 -9.10 26.57
CA THR A 239 -4.72 -10.00 25.91
C THR A 239 -5.83 -9.21 25.23
N PRO A 240 -5.98 -9.29 23.89
CA PRO A 240 -7.03 -8.59 23.18
C PRO A 240 -8.41 -9.09 23.58
N SER A 241 -9.41 -8.20 23.61
CA SER A 241 -10.81 -8.54 23.78
C SER A 241 -11.40 -9.22 22.53
N ALA A 242 -12.58 -9.81 22.65
CA ALA A 242 -13.23 -10.55 21.56
C ALA A 242 -13.41 -9.67 20.29
N TRP A 243 -13.84 -8.41 20.45
CA TRP A 243 -13.99 -7.50 19.31
C TRP A 243 -12.63 -7.14 18.66
N GLN A 244 -11.57 -6.99 19.48
CA GLN A 244 -10.23 -6.68 18.99
C GLN A 244 -9.66 -7.83 18.14
N TRP A 245 -9.90 -9.10 18.52
CA TRP A 245 -9.54 -10.25 17.71
C TRP A 245 -10.21 -10.20 16.32
N THR A 246 -11.50 -9.90 16.27
CA THR A 246 -12.24 -9.75 15.00
C THR A 246 -11.69 -8.58 14.19
N ALA A 247 -11.39 -7.45 14.84
CA ALA A 247 -10.81 -6.28 14.18
C ALA A 247 -9.41 -6.59 13.62
N PHE A 248 -8.56 -7.38 14.32
CA PHE A 248 -7.27 -7.82 13.79
C PHE A 248 -7.42 -8.77 12.60
N ALA A 249 -8.40 -9.68 12.61
CA ALA A 249 -8.69 -10.53 11.46
C ALA A 249 -9.04 -9.69 10.23
N LEU A 250 -9.88 -8.66 10.40
CA LEU A 250 -10.23 -7.72 9.34
C LEU A 250 -9.00 -6.90 8.90
N CYS A 251 -8.19 -6.40 9.83
CA CYS A 251 -6.95 -5.71 9.52
C CYS A 251 -5.97 -6.60 8.74
N GLY A 252 -5.85 -7.87 9.08
CA GLY A 252 -5.03 -8.84 8.36
C GLY A 252 -5.51 -9.04 6.92
N LEU A 253 -6.83 -9.19 6.72
CA LEU A 253 -7.44 -9.29 5.40
C LEU A 253 -7.20 -8.03 4.57
N LEU A 254 -7.55 -6.87 5.10
CA LEU A 254 -7.40 -5.58 4.40
C LEU A 254 -5.92 -5.28 4.08
N GLY A 255 -5.01 -5.59 5.02
CA GLY A 255 -3.58 -5.45 4.82
C GLY A 255 -3.05 -6.35 3.71
N SER A 256 -3.45 -7.62 3.69
CA SER A 256 -3.05 -8.56 2.65
C SER A 256 -3.58 -8.14 1.28
N LEU A 257 -4.85 -7.73 1.18
CA LEU A 257 -5.44 -7.20 -0.05
C LEU A 257 -4.75 -5.91 -0.51
N GLY A 258 -4.45 -4.98 0.41
CA GLY A 258 -3.74 -3.74 0.11
C GLY A 258 -2.33 -4.01 -0.45
N HIS A 259 -1.56 -4.87 0.21
CA HIS A 259 -0.23 -5.27 -0.29
C HIS A 259 -0.29 -6.05 -1.59
N TYR A 260 -1.31 -6.89 -1.79
CA TYR A 260 -1.55 -7.58 -3.04
C TYR A 260 -1.81 -6.60 -4.18
N CYS A 261 -2.72 -5.66 -3.99
CA CYS A 261 -3.02 -4.62 -4.97
C CYS A 261 -1.77 -3.78 -5.30
N LEU A 262 -0.99 -3.42 -4.29
CA LEU A 262 0.24 -2.65 -4.46
C LEU A 262 1.29 -3.42 -5.27
N ALA A 263 1.54 -4.70 -4.94
CA ALA A 263 2.48 -5.54 -5.67
C ALA A 263 2.00 -5.79 -7.13
N ARG A 264 0.70 -5.96 -7.35
CA ARG A 264 0.11 -6.04 -8.70
C ARG A 264 0.30 -4.74 -9.49
N SER A 265 0.08 -3.59 -8.85
CA SER A 265 0.34 -2.28 -9.46
C SER A 265 1.78 -2.18 -9.97
N TYR A 266 2.74 -2.53 -9.13
CA TYR A 266 4.17 -2.48 -9.46
C TYR A 266 4.59 -3.47 -10.55
N ARG A 267 3.80 -4.49 -10.81
CA ARG A 267 4.01 -5.45 -11.90
C ARG A 267 3.65 -4.88 -13.27
N PHE A 268 2.64 -4.01 -13.33
CA PHE A 268 2.11 -3.48 -14.59
C PHE A 268 2.84 -2.24 -15.10
N ALA A 269 3.43 -1.43 -14.21
CA ALA A 269 4.12 -0.20 -14.60
C ALA A 269 5.28 0.12 -13.66
N ASP A 270 6.05 1.15 -14.03
CA ASP A 270 7.08 1.75 -13.18
C ASP A 270 6.48 2.19 -11.86
N ILE A 271 7.23 2.00 -10.76
CA ILE A 271 6.75 2.40 -9.44
C ILE A 271 6.58 3.92 -9.35
N SER A 272 7.45 4.69 -10.01
CA SER A 272 7.39 6.15 -10.05
C SER A 272 6.11 6.68 -10.71
N ALA A 273 5.54 5.95 -11.70
CA ALA A 273 4.28 6.32 -12.34
C ALA A 273 3.07 6.25 -11.40
N THR A 274 3.15 5.48 -10.31
CA THR A 274 2.03 5.27 -9.38
C THR A 274 2.05 6.22 -8.18
N GLN A 275 3.09 7.06 -8.03
CA GLN A 275 3.27 7.83 -6.80
C GLN A 275 2.25 8.97 -6.63
N SER A 276 1.79 9.59 -7.72
CA SER A 276 0.75 10.62 -7.65
C SER A 276 -0.59 10.08 -7.10
N VAL A 277 -0.88 8.80 -7.30
CA VAL A 277 -2.10 8.14 -6.80
C VAL A 277 -2.11 8.06 -5.28
N LYS A 278 -0.95 8.05 -4.62
CA LYS A 278 -0.85 8.00 -3.16
C LYS A 278 -1.53 9.17 -2.47
N PHE A 279 -1.58 10.34 -3.11
CA PHE A 279 -2.27 11.50 -2.55
C PHE A 279 -3.80 11.31 -2.50
N LEU A 280 -4.38 10.39 -3.31
CA LEU A 280 -5.79 10.03 -3.21
C LEU A 280 -6.14 9.36 -1.86
N ASP A 281 -5.15 8.86 -1.11
CA ASP A 281 -5.38 8.30 0.22
C ASP A 281 -6.00 9.36 1.17
N LEU A 282 -5.72 10.66 0.96
CA LEU A 282 -6.39 11.75 1.68
C LEU A 282 -7.87 11.88 1.34
N ILE A 283 -8.22 11.65 0.07
CA ILE A 283 -9.62 11.67 -0.39
C ILE A 283 -10.38 10.48 0.22
N TRP A 284 -9.76 9.30 0.23
CA TRP A 284 -10.35 8.13 0.88
C TRP A 284 -10.53 8.33 2.38
N ALA A 285 -9.54 8.94 3.06
CA ALA A 285 -9.63 9.27 4.47
C ALA A 285 -10.74 10.28 4.75
N ALA A 286 -10.88 11.34 3.94
CA ALA A 286 -11.96 12.32 4.08
C ALA A 286 -13.34 11.70 3.82
N LEU A 287 -13.46 10.84 2.80
CA LEU A 287 -14.69 10.13 2.48
C LEU A 287 -15.12 9.18 3.61
N LEU A 288 -14.16 8.43 4.17
CA LEU A 288 -14.43 7.55 5.32
C LEU A 288 -14.80 8.37 6.57
N GLY A 289 -14.13 9.51 6.81
CA GLY A 289 -14.49 10.43 7.87
C GLY A 289 -15.95 10.90 7.76
N PHE A 290 -16.37 11.26 6.56
CA PHE A 290 -17.75 11.67 6.28
C PHE A 290 -18.75 10.51 6.47
N ILE A 291 -18.48 9.33 5.88
CA ILE A 291 -19.43 8.20 5.90
C ILE A 291 -19.56 7.58 7.29
N VAL A 292 -18.41 7.41 8.01
CA VAL A 292 -18.37 6.65 9.27
C VAL A 292 -18.60 7.57 10.48
N PHE A 293 -18.08 8.80 10.44
CA PHE A 293 -18.10 9.72 11.58
C PHE A 293 -18.98 10.95 11.35
N ALA A 294 -19.63 11.06 10.17
CA ALA A 294 -20.41 12.23 9.75
C ALA A 294 -19.61 13.55 9.76
N ASP A 295 -18.28 13.46 9.61
CA ASP A 295 -17.40 14.62 9.54
C ASP A 295 -17.58 15.32 8.18
N LEU A 296 -18.13 16.54 8.17
CA LEU A 296 -18.30 17.32 6.95
C LEU A 296 -16.93 17.78 6.41
N PRO A 297 -16.56 17.43 5.16
CA PRO A 297 -15.33 17.91 4.57
C PRO A 297 -15.29 19.44 4.51
N SER A 298 -14.21 20.05 4.97
CA SER A 298 -14.01 21.49 4.86
C SER A 298 -13.81 21.94 3.41
N ALA A 299 -13.98 23.24 3.14
CA ALA A 299 -13.69 23.80 1.80
C ALA A 299 -12.25 23.52 1.36
N SER A 300 -11.28 23.57 2.29
CA SER A 300 -9.87 23.22 2.01
C SER A 300 -9.69 21.76 1.65
N THR A 301 -10.44 20.84 2.29
CA THR A 301 -10.44 19.43 1.95
C THR A 301 -10.98 19.19 0.54
N LEU A 302 -12.07 19.87 0.16
CA LEU A 302 -12.66 19.74 -1.18
C LEU A 302 -11.73 20.33 -2.25
N LEU A 303 -11.14 21.50 -2.01
CA LEU A 303 -10.19 22.13 -2.95
C LEU A 303 -8.92 21.29 -3.11
N GLY A 304 -8.30 20.87 -2.02
CA GLY A 304 -7.10 20.03 -2.07
C GLY A 304 -7.37 18.67 -2.73
N GLY A 305 -8.53 18.05 -2.45
CA GLY A 305 -8.97 16.82 -3.10
C GLY A 305 -9.17 17.00 -4.61
N ALA A 306 -9.74 18.12 -5.05
CA ALA A 306 -9.87 18.44 -6.47
C ALA A 306 -8.50 18.60 -7.15
N VAL A 307 -7.55 19.31 -6.54
CA VAL A 307 -6.18 19.48 -7.04
C VAL A 307 -5.48 18.11 -7.19
N ILE A 308 -5.56 17.24 -6.17
CA ILE A 308 -4.99 15.88 -6.20
C ILE A 308 -5.62 15.06 -7.34
N SER A 309 -6.94 15.10 -7.47
CA SER A 309 -7.66 14.34 -8.50
C SER A 309 -7.26 14.79 -9.91
N VAL A 310 -7.19 16.11 -10.15
CA VAL A 310 -6.78 16.67 -11.44
C VAL A 310 -5.35 16.25 -11.79
N ALA A 311 -4.40 16.35 -10.85
CA ALA A 311 -3.01 15.92 -11.08
C ALA A 311 -2.92 14.44 -11.43
N THR A 312 -3.65 13.57 -10.71
CA THR A 312 -3.67 12.13 -10.93
C THR A 312 -4.27 11.77 -12.30
N ILE A 313 -5.41 12.36 -12.65
CA ILE A 313 -6.07 12.14 -13.95
C ILE A 313 -5.20 12.65 -15.10
N TRP A 314 -4.58 13.83 -14.93
CA TRP A 314 -3.67 14.39 -15.94
C TRP A 314 -2.49 13.46 -16.20
N LEU A 315 -1.82 12.97 -15.16
CA LEU A 315 -0.71 12.02 -15.31
C LEU A 315 -1.17 10.73 -16.00
N ALA A 316 -2.29 10.14 -15.57
CA ALA A 316 -2.83 8.94 -16.17
C ALA A 316 -3.07 9.09 -17.68
N ARG A 317 -3.64 10.23 -18.11
CA ARG A 317 -3.86 10.56 -19.53
C ARG A 317 -2.54 10.74 -20.29
N ARG A 318 -1.54 11.39 -19.68
CA ARG A 318 -0.20 11.59 -20.31
C ARG A 318 0.53 10.26 -20.51
N GLU A 319 0.55 9.41 -19.50
CA GLU A 319 1.17 8.07 -19.59
C GLU A 319 0.49 7.19 -20.65
N SER A 320 -0.86 7.19 -20.72
CA SER A 320 -1.60 6.46 -21.76
C SER A 320 -1.27 6.94 -23.17
N LYS A 321 -1.20 8.26 -23.39
CA LYS A 321 -0.87 8.83 -24.72
C LYS A 321 0.57 8.54 -25.12
N ALA A 322 1.52 8.55 -24.18
CA ALA A 322 2.90 8.23 -24.45
C ALA A 322 3.06 6.78 -24.94
N LEU A 323 2.34 5.84 -24.29
CA LEU A 323 2.37 4.42 -24.69
C LEU A 323 1.77 4.21 -26.10
N GLN A 324 0.65 4.89 -26.41
CA GLN A 324 0.02 4.80 -27.75
C GLN A 324 0.96 5.30 -28.86
N ARG A 325 1.73 6.38 -28.60
CA ARG A 325 2.71 6.90 -29.57
C ARG A 325 3.83 5.89 -29.83
N THR A 326 4.34 5.21 -28.78
CA THR A 326 5.38 4.19 -28.93
C THR A 326 4.89 2.96 -29.69
N LEU A 327 3.64 2.52 -29.44
CA LEU A 327 3.04 1.37 -30.16
C LEU A 327 2.61 1.70 -31.59
N GLY A 328 2.30 2.95 -31.91
CA GLY A 328 1.95 3.38 -33.28
C GLY A 328 3.15 3.69 -34.16
N GLN A 329 4.37 3.68 -33.61
CA GLN A 329 5.63 3.87 -34.34
C GLN A 329 6.41 2.56 -34.55
N ALA A 330 5.95 1.45 -33.96
CA ALA A 330 6.49 0.10 -34.12
C ALA A 330 5.62 -0.75 -35.09
#